data_858abf096e339a3db24d5b1ed42440ff
#
_entry.id   858abf096e339a3db24d5b1ed42440ff
#
_cell.length_a   1.000
_cell.length_b   1.000
_cell.length_c   1.000
_cell.angle_alpha   90.00
_cell.angle_beta   90.00
_cell.angle_gamma   90.00
#
_symmetry.space_group_name_H-M   'P 1'
#
loop_
_entity.id
_entity.type
_entity.pdbx_description
1 polymer ?
#
loop_
_entity_poly.entity_id
_entity_poly.type
_entity_poly.pdbx_seq_one_letter_code
_entity_poly.pdbx_strand_id
1 'polypeptide(L)'
;LLVRPVHLHVGLDHLRLAPPRLLDISEREAQALVERANQMLADSGLVAHAMQADAWALAALPGATEGRQLLAELAALHARSARMAEGRQIDVYLPSGTAARQWRRLSTEVQMAWFEHPVNQQREASGQAVINSLWLDGSVGRAARQPFQRIVADDPALLGLARRAGIECLPFSGASPALAGVSGDSWLIAPDLWHTPGSDGDLPGWQQAWHEFAGWFERNAAALPAPLHLVLTGERSLVELQLSPSDRWAFWRRRPLAELIETDA
;
A
#
# COMPACT_ATOMS: atom_id res chain seq x y z
N LEU A 1 -6.39 -4.79 12.28
CA LEU A 1 -5.52 -4.99 11.12
C LEU A 1 -6.23 -4.60 9.84
N LEU A 2 -5.47 -4.36 8.78
CA LEU A 2 -6.01 -4.17 7.44
C LEU A 2 -5.88 -5.47 6.67
N VAL A 3 -6.96 -5.90 6.03
CA VAL A 3 -6.97 -7.01 5.08
C VAL A 3 -7.65 -6.57 3.79
N ARG A 4 -7.23 -7.15 2.67
CA ARG A 4 -7.82 -6.87 1.36
C ARG A 4 -8.35 -8.12 0.70
N PRO A 5 -9.56 -8.09 0.14
CA PRO A 5 -10.01 -9.10 -0.79
C PRO A 5 -9.18 -9.00 -2.06
N VAL A 6 -8.65 -10.12 -2.51
CA VAL A 6 -7.72 -10.17 -3.65
C VAL A 6 -8.01 -11.32 -4.59
N HIS A 7 -7.45 -11.24 -5.80
CA HIS A 7 -7.35 -12.36 -6.73
C HIS A 7 -5.90 -12.85 -6.79
N LEU A 8 -5.71 -14.12 -6.42
CA LEU A 8 -4.46 -14.83 -6.64
C LEU A 8 -4.57 -15.63 -7.93
N HIS A 9 -3.76 -15.26 -8.91
CA HIS A 9 -3.67 -15.98 -10.18
C HIS A 9 -2.67 -17.14 -10.06
N VAL A 10 -3.11 -18.32 -10.45
CA VAL A 10 -2.27 -19.51 -10.46
C VAL A 10 -1.46 -19.51 -11.76
N GLY A 11 -0.15 -19.31 -11.68
CA GLY A 11 0.79 -19.53 -12.77
C GLY A 11 1.20 -21.00 -12.85
N LEU A 12 2.18 -21.31 -13.68
CA LEU A 12 2.67 -22.69 -13.87
C LEU A 12 3.32 -23.27 -12.60
N ASP A 13 4.05 -22.44 -11.85
CA ASP A 13 4.86 -22.84 -10.70
C ASP A 13 4.77 -21.87 -9.51
N HIS A 14 4.00 -20.78 -9.64
CA HIS A 14 3.88 -19.79 -8.59
C HIS A 14 2.53 -19.05 -8.64
N LEU A 15 2.14 -18.48 -7.50
CA LEU A 15 0.99 -17.60 -7.39
C LEU A 15 1.41 -16.15 -7.61
N ARG A 16 0.60 -15.40 -8.32
CA ARG A 16 0.76 -13.95 -8.51
C ARG A 16 -0.45 -13.21 -7.97
N LEU A 17 -0.20 -12.07 -7.36
CA LEU A 17 -1.26 -11.17 -6.92
C LEU A 17 -1.71 -10.30 -8.10
N ALA A 18 -2.96 -10.44 -8.51
CA ALA A 18 -3.56 -9.50 -9.45
C ALA A 18 -3.62 -8.10 -8.82
N PRO A 19 -3.37 -7.03 -9.61
CA PRO A 19 -3.49 -5.67 -9.09
C PRO A 19 -4.88 -5.44 -8.48
N PRO A 20 -5.00 -5.10 -7.17
CA PRO A 20 -6.30 -4.93 -6.52
C PRO A 20 -7.20 -3.91 -7.21
N ARG A 21 -6.61 -2.85 -7.80
CA ARG A 21 -7.35 -1.84 -8.56
C ARG A 21 -8.10 -2.37 -9.79
N LEU A 22 -7.65 -3.50 -10.36
CA LEU A 22 -8.30 -4.13 -11.53
C LEU A 22 -9.48 -5.01 -11.14
N LEU A 23 -9.68 -5.28 -9.85
CA LEU A 23 -10.77 -6.12 -9.40
C LEU A 23 -12.12 -5.39 -9.43
N ASP A 24 -12.13 -4.07 -9.34
CA ASP A 24 -13.33 -3.23 -9.40
C ASP A 24 -14.48 -3.81 -8.55
N ILE A 25 -14.20 -4.02 -7.26
CA ILE A 25 -15.13 -4.65 -6.33
C ILE A 25 -16.18 -3.59 -5.94
N SER A 26 -17.44 -3.87 -6.18
CA SER A 26 -18.53 -3.03 -5.71
C SER A 26 -18.76 -3.18 -4.19
N GLU A 27 -19.33 -2.17 -3.55
CA GLU A 27 -19.69 -2.23 -2.13
C GLU A 27 -20.64 -3.38 -1.81
N ARG A 28 -21.56 -3.71 -2.73
CA ARG A 28 -22.49 -4.82 -2.59
C ARG A 28 -21.77 -6.17 -2.60
N GLU A 29 -20.80 -6.35 -3.49
CA GLU A 29 -19.97 -7.56 -3.53
C GLU A 29 -19.13 -7.68 -2.26
N ALA A 30 -18.48 -6.59 -1.85
CA ALA A 30 -17.69 -6.55 -0.64
C ALA A 30 -18.51 -6.94 0.60
N GLN A 31 -19.74 -6.41 0.74
CA GLN A 31 -20.62 -6.73 1.85
C GLN A 31 -20.99 -8.21 1.85
N ALA A 32 -21.36 -8.79 0.71
CA ALA A 32 -21.72 -10.20 0.61
C ALA A 32 -20.52 -11.13 0.91
N LEU A 33 -19.33 -10.77 0.41
CA LEU A 33 -18.11 -11.54 0.65
C LEU A 33 -17.64 -11.44 2.11
N VAL A 34 -17.72 -10.27 2.74
CA VAL A 34 -17.34 -10.10 4.15
C VAL A 34 -18.27 -10.84 5.09
N GLU A 35 -19.57 -10.87 4.81
CA GLU A 35 -20.55 -11.65 5.57
C GLU A 35 -20.22 -13.15 5.53
N ARG A 36 -19.87 -13.66 4.35
CA ARG A 36 -19.45 -15.04 4.20
C ARG A 36 -18.11 -15.33 4.88
N ALA A 37 -17.12 -14.44 4.76
CA ALA A 37 -15.84 -14.58 5.43
C ALA A 37 -15.98 -14.60 6.95
N ASN A 38 -16.87 -13.79 7.52
CA ASN A 38 -17.11 -13.71 8.95
C ASN A 38 -17.63 -15.02 9.56
N GLN A 39 -18.34 -15.86 8.80
CA GLN A 39 -18.72 -17.21 9.24
C GLN A 39 -17.49 -18.09 9.50
N MET A 40 -16.43 -17.93 8.72
CA MET A 40 -15.16 -18.67 8.88
C MET A 40 -14.25 -18.04 9.95
N LEU A 41 -14.23 -16.73 10.04
CA LEU A 41 -13.40 -16.00 10.98
C LEU A 41 -13.89 -16.10 12.43
N ALA A 42 -15.22 -16.29 12.63
CA ALA A 42 -15.85 -16.32 13.95
C ALA A 42 -15.29 -17.41 14.86
N ASP A 43 -14.97 -18.60 14.32
CA ASP A 43 -14.41 -19.72 15.08
C ASP A 43 -13.03 -19.40 15.68
N SER A 44 -12.30 -18.45 15.09
CA SER A 44 -11.04 -17.93 15.61
C SER A 44 -11.20 -16.65 16.43
N GLY A 45 -12.42 -16.27 16.76
CA GLY A 45 -12.73 -15.06 17.53
C GLY A 45 -12.45 -13.76 16.77
N LEU A 46 -12.46 -13.79 15.43
CA LEU A 46 -12.19 -12.65 14.56
C LEU A 46 -13.46 -12.23 13.80
N VAL A 47 -13.46 -10.97 13.39
CA VAL A 47 -14.50 -10.39 12.53
C VAL A 47 -13.85 -9.38 11.57
N ALA A 48 -14.30 -9.36 10.33
CA ALA A 48 -13.94 -8.39 9.32
C ALA A 48 -15.07 -7.39 9.07
N HIS A 49 -14.72 -6.13 8.88
CA HIS A 49 -15.64 -5.05 8.53
C HIS A 49 -15.19 -4.40 7.23
N ALA A 50 -16.02 -4.36 6.21
CA ALA A 50 -15.74 -3.63 4.99
C ALA A 50 -15.75 -2.13 5.28
N MET A 51 -14.58 -1.52 5.27
CA MET A 51 -14.40 -0.07 5.41
C MET A 51 -14.52 0.63 4.06
N GLN A 52 -14.07 -0.04 3.03
CA GLN A 52 -14.21 0.23 1.61
C GLN A 52 -14.38 -1.10 0.89
N ALA A 53 -14.79 -1.06 -0.36
CA ALA A 53 -15.02 -2.29 -1.13
C ALA A 53 -13.78 -3.20 -1.19
N ASP A 54 -12.58 -2.62 -1.30
CA ASP A 54 -11.30 -3.32 -1.42
C ASP A 54 -10.41 -3.28 -0.15
N ALA A 55 -10.93 -2.71 0.96
CA ALA A 55 -10.14 -2.55 2.18
C ALA A 55 -11.00 -2.81 3.43
N TRP A 56 -10.67 -3.85 4.19
CA TRP A 56 -11.45 -4.30 5.33
C TRP A 56 -10.65 -4.25 6.63
N ALA A 57 -11.30 -3.86 7.71
CA ALA A 57 -10.72 -3.90 9.05
C ALA A 57 -10.94 -5.28 9.66
N LEU A 58 -9.87 -5.98 10.05
CA LEU A 58 -9.93 -7.20 10.84
C LEU A 58 -9.82 -6.85 12.32
N ALA A 59 -10.79 -7.29 13.12
CA ALA A 59 -10.89 -7.03 14.54
C ALA A 59 -11.16 -8.33 15.32
N ALA A 60 -10.95 -8.31 16.63
CA ALA A 60 -11.39 -9.40 17.50
C ALA A 60 -12.87 -9.22 17.86
N LEU A 61 -13.60 -10.32 17.92
CA LEU A 61 -14.97 -10.34 18.42
C LEU A 61 -15.02 -9.86 19.89
N PRO A 62 -16.06 -9.16 20.31
CA PRO A 62 -16.26 -8.77 21.70
C PRO A 62 -16.15 -9.97 22.64
N GLY A 63 -15.32 -9.88 23.67
CA GLY A 63 -15.12 -10.96 24.63
C GLY A 63 -14.15 -12.08 24.19
N ALA A 64 -13.80 -12.22 22.91
CA ALA A 64 -12.91 -13.27 22.40
C ALA A 64 -11.45 -13.00 22.77
N THR A 65 -10.94 -13.67 23.80
CA THR A 65 -9.54 -13.54 24.26
C THR A 65 -8.57 -14.11 23.23
N GLU A 66 -8.88 -15.28 22.67
CA GLU A 66 -8.07 -15.92 21.62
C GLU A 66 -8.00 -15.06 20.37
N GLY A 67 -9.10 -14.46 19.94
CA GLY A 67 -9.12 -13.53 18.81
C GLY A 67 -8.25 -12.30 19.03
N ARG A 68 -8.25 -11.72 20.25
CA ARG A 68 -7.36 -10.61 20.58
C ARG A 68 -5.89 -11.01 20.57
N GLN A 69 -5.57 -12.20 21.08
CA GLN A 69 -4.22 -12.72 21.05
C GLN A 69 -3.74 -12.95 19.61
N LEU A 70 -4.53 -13.64 18.80
CA LEU A 70 -4.23 -13.89 17.39
C LEU A 70 -4.04 -12.58 16.63
N LEU A 71 -4.92 -11.59 16.85
CA LEU A 71 -4.81 -10.29 16.21
C LEU A 71 -3.51 -9.56 16.57
N ALA A 72 -3.05 -9.65 17.82
CA ALA A 72 -1.79 -9.10 18.28
C ALA A 72 -0.58 -9.81 17.64
N GLU A 73 -0.63 -11.13 17.53
CA GLU A 73 0.40 -11.93 16.88
C GLU A 73 0.49 -11.64 15.38
N LEU A 74 -0.67 -11.51 14.70
CA LEU A 74 -0.73 -11.11 13.29
C LEU A 74 -0.19 -9.68 13.08
N ALA A 75 -0.46 -8.77 14.01
CA ALA A 75 0.06 -7.40 13.94
C ALA A 75 1.60 -7.35 14.01
N ALA A 76 2.21 -8.31 14.69
CA ALA A 76 3.66 -8.41 14.82
C ALA A 76 4.36 -9.03 13.60
N LEU A 77 3.62 -9.55 12.60
CA LEU A 77 4.21 -10.23 11.45
C LEU A 77 4.88 -9.30 10.42
N HIS A 78 4.77 -7.98 10.56
CA HIS A 78 5.27 -7.04 9.56
C HIS A 78 4.84 -7.41 8.14
N ALA A 79 3.54 -7.71 7.97
CA ALA A 79 2.97 -8.08 6.70
C ALA A 79 3.25 -7.01 5.64
N ARG A 80 3.54 -7.44 4.43
CA ARG A 80 3.79 -6.55 3.31
C ARG A 80 2.49 -6.16 2.64
N SER A 81 2.39 -4.89 2.23
CA SER A 81 1.21 -4.39 1.54
C SER A 81 0.95 -5.17 0.23
N ALA A 82 -0.32 -5.42 -0.08
CA ALA A 82 -0.76 -5.99 -1.34
C ALA A 82 -0.18 -5.21 -2.53
N ARG A 83 -0.09 -3.90 -2.40
CA ARG A 83 0.50 -3.01 -3.40
C ARG A 83 1.96 -3.35 -3.74
N MET A 84 2.75 -3.79 -2.77
CA MET A 84 4.14 -4.20 -3.02
C MET A 84 4.23 -5.54 -3.77
N ALA A 85 3.20 -6.38 -3.67
CA ALA A 85 3.14 -7.71 -4.27
C ALA A 85 2.41 -7.73 -5.63
N GLU A 86 1.83 -6.60 -6.07
CA GLU A 86 1.11 -6.50 -7.33
C GLU A 86 1.91 -7.02 -8.52
N GLY A 87 1.28 -7.90 -9.32
CA GLY A 87 1.87 -8.48 -10.53
C GLY A 87 3.06 -9.42 -10.28
N ARG A 88 3.44 -9.66 -9.03
CA ARG A 88 4.64 -10.40 -8.64
C ARG A 88 4.30 -11.76 -8.03
N GLN A 89 5.30 -12.63 -7.97
CA GLN A 89 5.24 -13.87 -7.22
C GLN A 89 5.10 -13.56 -5.73
N ILE A 90 4.07 -14.14 -5.09
CA ILE A 90 3.69 -13.76 -3.72
C ILE A 90 4.57 -14.37 -2.62
N ASP A 91 5.32 -15.42 -2.88
CA ASP A 91 6.03 -16.20 -1.86
C ASP A 91 6.99 -15.36 -1.00
N VAL A 92 7.66 -14.39 -1.64
CA VAL A 92 8.61 -13.48 -0.96
C VAL A 92 7.92 -12.38 -0.13
N TYR A 93 6.62 -12.20 -0.33
CA TYR A 93 5.82 -11.19 0.37
C TYR A 93 4.95 -11.78 1.48
N LEU A 94 4.79 -13.11 1.51
CA LEU A 94 4.01 -13.78 2.53
C LEU A 94 4.77 -13.80 3.85
N PRO A 95 4.10 -13.48 4.96
CA PRO A 95 4.73 -13.56 6.27
C PRO A 95 5.05 -15.02 6.65
N SER A 96 6.03 -15.20 7.53
CA SER A 96 6.46 -16.50 8.05
C SER A 96 6.22 -16.61 9.57
N GLY A 97 6.31 -17.83 10.12
CA GLY A 97 6.11 -18.09 11.54
C GLY A 97 4.75 -18.69 11.89
N THR A 98 4.49 -18.85 13.20
CA THR A 98 3.30 -19.57 13.70
C THR A 98 2.00 -18.81 13.39
N ALA A 99 1.95 -17.52 13.68
CA ALA A 99 0.77 -16.70 13.40
C ALA A 99 0.50 -16.62 11.88
N ALA A 100 1.54 -16.61 11.05
CA ALA A 100 1.40 -16.67 9.61
C ALA A 100 0.79 -17.99 9.11
N ARG A 101 1.08 -19.11 9.78
CA ARG A 101 0.42 -20.40 9.47
C ARG A 101 -1.05 -20.37 9.84
N GLN A 102 -1.40 -19.78 10.98
CA GLN A 102 -2.80 -19.59 11.37
C GLN A 102 -3.54 -18.69 10.38
N TRP A 103 -2.93 -17.58 9.97
CA TRP A 103 -3.51 -16.70 8.95
C TRP A 103 -3.74 -17.43 7.62
N ARG A 104 -2.76 -18.20 7.13
CA ARG A 104 -2.90 -18.98 5.90
C ARG A 104 -4.05 -19.97 5.99
N ARG A 105 -4.22 -20.64 7.13
CA ARG A 105 -5.34 -21.54 7.35
C ARG A 105 -6.67 -20.79 7.21
N LEU A 106 -6.84 -19.66 7.92
CA LEU A 106 -8.04 -18.84 7.84
C LEU A 106 -8.30 -18.33 6.42
N SER A 107 -7.27 -17.83 5.75
CA SER A 107 -7.40 -17.39 4.35
C SER A 107 -7.84 -18.52 3.43
N THR A 108 -7.36 -19.75 3.67
CA THR A 108 -7.79 -20.93 2.89
C THR A 108 -9.25 -21.29 3.17
N GLU A 109 -9.70 -21.23 4.41
CA GLU A 109 -11.10 -21.48 4.79
C GLU A 109 -12.03 -20.43 4.13
N VAL A 110 -11.64 -19.17 4.12
CA VAL A 110 -12.36 -18.10 3.42
C VAL A 110 -12.34 -18.34 1.90
N GLN A 111 -11.20 -18.72 1.32
CA GLN A 111 -11.10 -19.07 -0.10
C GLN A 111 -12.07 -20.17 -0.49
N MET A 112 -12.13 -21.24 0.28
CA MET A 112 -13.08 -22.35 0.05
C MET A 112 -14.53 -21.88 0.15
N ALA A 113 -14.84 -21.02 1.14
CA ALA A 113 -16.20 -20.48 1.32
C ALA A 113 -16.62 -19.54 0.17
N TRP A 114 -15.65 -18.89 -0.49
CA TRP A 114 -15.90 -17.98 -1.61
C TRP A 114 -15.92 -18.68 -2.97
N PHE A 115 -15.39 -19.90 -3.08
CA PHE A 115 -15.27 -20.62 -4.35
C PHE A 115 -16.61 -20.78 -5.08
N GLU A 116 -17.66 -21.17 -4.37
CA GLU A 116 -19.01 -21.31 -4.93
C GLU A 116 -19.94 -20.13 -4.58
N HIS A 117 -19.37 -19.01 -4.12
CA HIS A 117 -20.18 -17.88 -3.72
C HIS A 117 -20.84 -17.19 -4.94
N PRO A 118 -22.13 -16.79 -4.85
CA PRO A 118 -22.85 -16.19 -5.99
C PRO A 118 -22.14 -14.97 -6.61
N VAL A 119 -21.44 -14.17 -5.80
CA VAL A 119 -20.62 -13.06 -6.30
C VAL A 119 -19.56 -13.57 -7.28
N ASN A 120 -18.81 -14.61 -6.91
CA ASN A 120 -17.75 -15.16 -7.77
C ASN A 120 -18.31 -15.86 -9.01
N GLN A 121 -19.44 -16.55 -8.88
CA GLN A 121 -20.13 -17.15 -10.04
C GLN A 121 -20.57 -16.07 -11.04
N GLN A 122 -21.08 -14.95 -10.56
CA GLN A 122 -21.48 -13.84 -11.41
C GLN A 122 -20.26 -13.15 -12.05
N ARG A 123 -19.17 -12.95 -11.30
CA ARG A 123 -17.92 -12.40 -11.82
C ARG A 123 -17.34 -13.27 -12.93
N GLU A 124 -17.28 -14.58 -12.70
CA GLU A 124 -16.80 -15.55 -13.71
C GLU A 124 -17.67 -15.54 -14.96
N ALA A 125 -19.00 -15.55 -14.81
CA ALA A 125 -19.93 -15.47 -15.93
C ALA A 125 -19.80 -14.16 -16.73
N SER A 126 -19.32 -13.09 -16.11
CA SER A 126 -19.08 -11.77 -16.71
C SER A 126 -17.63 -11.60 -17.22
N GLY A 127 -16.77 -12.63 -17.10
CA GLY A 127 -15.35 -12.56 -17.50
C GLY A 127 -14.50 -11.69 -16.57
N GLN A 128 -14.99 -11.40 -15.35
CA GLN A 128 -14.26 -10.68 -14.34
C GLN A 128 -13.43 -11.63 -13.46
N ALA A 129 -12.32 -11.14 -12.94
CA ALA A 129 -11.51 -11.92 -12.00
C ALA A 129 -12.31 -12.21 -10.72
N VAL A 130 -12.34 -13.47 -10.28
CA VAL A 130 -12.98 -13.88 -9.01
C VAL A 130 -12.18 -13.36 -7.82
N ILE A 131 -12.84 -13.14 -6.69
CA ILE A 131 -12.20 -12.79 -5.43
C ILE A 131 -11.94 -14.09 -4.67
N ASN A 132 -10.67 -14.51 -4.58
CA ASN A 132 -10.35 -15.85 -4.12
C ASN A 132 -9.40 -15.91 -2.91
N SER A 133 -9.04 -14.77 -2.32
CA SER A 133 -8.20 -14.78 -1.12
C SER A 133 -8.34 -13.48 -0.32
N LEU A 134 -7.89 -13.54 0.95
CA LEU A 134 -7.67 -12.37 1.79
C LEU A 134 -6.17 -12.14 1.96
N TRP A 135 -5.72 -10.93 1.63
CA TRP A 135 -4.37 -10.48 1.85
C TRP A 135 -4.25 -9.71 3.17
N LEU A 136 -3.28 -10.09 4.01
CA LEU A 136 -2.96 -9.31 5.21
C LEU A 136 -2.11 -8.11 4.78
N ASP A 137 -2.70 -6.91 4.79
CA ASP A 137 -2.12 -5.70 4.18
C ASP A 137 -1.29 -4.86 5.17
N GLY A 138 -1.19 -5.30 6.39
CA GLY A 138 -0.38 -4.67 7.43
C GLY A 138 -1.12 -4.41 8.72
N SER A 139 -0.38 -3.90 9.70
CA SER A 139 -0.90 -3.49 10.99
C SER A 139 -0.93 -1.97 11.10
N VAL A 140 -2.05 -1.42 11.52
CA VAL A 140 -2.13 -0.03 11.92
C VAL A 140 -1.65 0.07 13.37
N GLY A 141 -0.34 0.15 13.56
CA GLY A 141 0.25 0.42 14.86
C GLY A 141 -0.17 1.79 15.41
N ARG A 142 0.02 2.00 16.71
CA ARG A 142 -0.13 3.33 17.28
C ARG A 142 1.06 4.16 16.80
N ALA A 143 0.81 5.22 16.03
CA ALA A 143 1.85 6.16 15.66
C ALA A 143 2.46 6.75 16.94
N ALA A 144 3.72 6.42 17.22
CA ALA A 144 4.41 6.87 18.44
C ALA A 144 4.87 8.33 18.35
N ARG A 145 4.99 8.88 17.14
CA ARG A 145 5.40 10.26 16.86
C ARG A 145 4.70 10.78 15.63
N GLN A 146 4.48 12.08 15.59
CA GLN A 146 4.06 12.83 14.41
C GLN A 146 5.32 13.53 13.85
N PRO A 147 6.10 12.87 12.96
CA PRO A 147 7.36 13.44 12.47
C PRO A 147 7.12 14.60 11.50
N PHE A 148 5.91 14.69 10.95
CA PHE A 148 5.53 15.70 9.97
C PHE A 148 4.30 16.47 10.43
N GLN A 149 4.24 17.73 10.07
CA GLN A 149 3.10 18.60 10.34
C GLN A 149 2.12 18.63 9.17
N ARG A 150 2.61 18.37 7.97
CA ARG A 150 1.81 18.28 6.74
C ARG A 150 2.27 17.14 5.84
N ILE A 151 1.33 16.58 5.10
CA ILE A 151 1.59 15.51 4.14
C ILE A 151 0.97 15.90 2.80
N VAL A 152 1.73 15.72 1.72
CA VAL A 152 1.25 15.83 0.35
C VAL A 152 1.34 14.44 -0.26
N ALA A 153 0.22 13.79 -0.49
CA ALA A 153 0.18 12.41 -0.99
C ALA A 153 -1.19 12.08 -1.59
N ASP A 154 -1.21 11.10 -2.48
CA ASP A 154 -2.44 10.51 -3.01
C ASP A 154 -2.65 9.07 -2.50
N ASP A 155 -1.63 8.47 -1.89
CA ASP A 155 -1.71 7.10 -1.35
C ASP A 155 -2.75 7.00 -0.21
N PRO A 156 -3.80 6.16 -0.34
CA PRO A 156 -4.85 6.03 0.65
C PRO A 156 -4.36 5.62 2.04
N ALA A 157 -3.27 4.87 2.14
CA ALA A 157 -2.72 4.45 3.42
C ALA A 157 -2.06 5.64 4.13
N LEU A 158 -1.31 6.47 3.41
CA LEU A 158 -0.75 7.71 3.95
C LEU A 158 -1.84 8.70 4.34
N LEU A 159 -2.90 8.84 3.53
CA LEU A 159 -4.08 9.67 3.86
C LEU A 159 -4.77 9.18 5.14
N GLY A 160 -4.93 7.87 5.30
CA GLY A 160 -5.51 7.27 6.50
C GLY A 160 -4.65 7.50 7.74
N LEU A 161 -3.34 7.35 7.63
CA LEU A 161 -2.38 7.61 8.71
C LEU A 161 -2.36 9.10 9.10
N ALA A 162 -2.37 10.00 8.13
CA ALA A 162 -2.41 11.43 8.35
C ALA A 162 -3.68 11.84 9.13
N ARG A 163 -4.86 11.37 8.68
CA ARG A 163 -6.14 11.63 9.36
C ARG A 163 -6.12 11.12 10.80
N ARG A 164 -5.62 9.91 11.02
CA ARG A 164 -5.51 9.33 12.36
C ARG A 164 -4.57 10.11 13.27
N ALA A 165 -3.50 10.67 12.71
CA ALA A 165 -2.53 11.49 13.42
C ALA A 165 -2.98 12.95 13.59
N GLY A 166 -4.10 13.36 13.01
CA GLY A 166 -4.55 14.75 12.99
C GLY A 166 -3.65 15.68 12.15
N ILE A 167 -2.97 15.09 11.15
CA ILE A 167 -2.07 15.83 10.26
C ILE A 167 -2.86 16.28 9.03
N GLU A 168 -2.67 17.54 8.64
CA GLU A 168 -3.23 18.07 7.39
C GLU A 168 -2.64 17.32 6.17
N CYS A 169 -3.50 16.81 5.32
CA CYS A 169 -3.09 16.12 4.11
C CYS A 169 -3.64 16.82 2.88
N LEU A 170 -2.75 17.09 1.92
CA LEU A 170 -3.07 17.73 0.64
C LEU A 170 -2.84 16.72 -0.49
N PRO A 171 -3.65 16.71 -1.56
CA PRO A 171 -3.42 15.86 -2.70
C PRO A 171 -2.17 16.31 -3.47
N PHE A 172 -1.44 15.36 -4.03
CA PHE A 172 -0.37 15.63 -4.99
C PHE A 172 -0.98 15.81 -6.39
N SER A 173 -1.85 16.75 -6.57
CA SER A 173 -2.31 17.14 -7.89
C SER A 173 -1.35 18.18 -8.46
N GLY A 174 -0.96 18.06 -9.71
CA GLY A 174 0.05 18.91 -10.38
C GLY A 174 -0.17 20.42 -10.34
N ALA A 175 -1.20 20.86 -9.65
CA ALA A 175 -1.52 22.24 -9.29
C ALA A 175 -1.38 22.42 -7.78
N SER A 176 -0.18 22.21 -7.22
CA SER A 176 0.04 22.53 -5.81
C SER A 176 0.27 24.04 -5.62
N PRO A 177 -0.77 24.80 -5.29
CA PRO A 177 -0.58 26.24 -5.00
C PRO A 177 -0.04 26.49 -3.60
N ALA A 178 0.10 25.47 -2.77
CA ALA A 178 0.17 25.67 -1.32
C ALA A 178 1.55 25.51 -0.68
N LEU A 179 2.62 25.35 -1.44
CA LEU A 179 3.99 25.37 -0.88
C LEU A 179 4.50 26.79 -0.64
N ALA A 180 3.82 27.81 -1.14
CA ALA A 180 4.17 29.20 -0.91
C ALA A 180 3.80 29.62 0.53
N GLY A 181 4.81 29.95 1.33
CA GLY A 181 4.63 30.53 2.67
C GLY A 181 4.90 29.59 3.85
N VAL A 182 5.54 28.45 3.63
CA VAL A 182 5.83 27.45 4.66
C VAL A 182 7.23 27.63 5.22
N SER A 183 7.38 28.48 6.20
CA SER A 183 8.59 28.52 7.02
C SER A 183 8.34 27.78 8.33
N GLY A 184 9.18 26.82 8.66
CA GLY A 184 9.23 26.17 9.98
C GLY A 184 8.51 24.84 10.13
N ASP A 185 7.70 24.41 9.16
CA ASP A 185 6.98 23.13 9.22
C ASP A 185 7.78 21.98 8.59
N SER A 186 7.66 20.77 9.15
CA SER A 186 8.18 19.56 8.53
C SER A 186 7.11 18.95 7.59
N TRP A 187 7.49 18.70 6.34
CA TRP A 187 6.61 18.18 5.32
C TRP A 187 7.05 16.81 4.84
N LEU A 188 6.10 15.94 4.59
CA LEU A 188 6.29 14.73 3.79
C LEU A 188 5.60 14.94 2.44
N ILE A 189 6.35 14.86 1.35
CA ILE A 189 5.82 14.89 -0.01
C ILE A 189 6.06 13.51 -0.61
N ALA A 190 5.01 12.75 -0.83
CA ALA A 190 5.04 11.37 -1.27
C ALA A 190 4.19 11.20 -2.54
N PRO A 191 4.71 11.60 -3.71
CA PRO A 191 4.00 11.40 -4.97
C PRO A 191 3.92 9.93 -5.34
N ASP A 192 2.77 9.51 -5.84
CA ASP A 192 2.48 8.13 -6.24
C ASP A 192 2.34 7.97 -7.76
N LEU A 193 3.20 8.63 -8.51
CA LEU A 193 3.12 8.68 -9.97
C LEU A 193 3.64 7.41 -10.65
N TRP A 194 4.65 6.75 -10.06
CA TRP A 194 5.41 5.66 -10.71
C TRP A 194 4.86 4.27 -10.43
N HIS A 195 4.04 4.12 -9.39
CA HIS A 195 3.61 2.79 -8.94
C HIS A 195 2.79 2.07 -10.01
N THR A 196 1.76 2.70 -10.51
CA THR A 196 0.87 2.07 -11.51
C THR A 196 1.61 1.73 -12.81
N PRO A 197 2.29 2.68 -13.50
CA PRO A 197 3.01 2.32 -14.71
C PRO A 197 4.14 1.31 -14.46
N GLY A 198 4.80 1.38 -13.31
CA GLY A 198 5.83 0.41 -12.94
C GLY A 198 5.28 -1.01 -12.76
N SER A 199 4.12 -1.14 -12.08
CA SER A 199 3.46 -2.43 -11.88
C SER A 199 2.91 -3.04 -13.17
N ASP A 200 2.47 -2.20 -14.09
CA ASP A 200 1.91 -2.63 -15.39
C ASP A 200 3.00 -2.89 -16.45
N GLY A 201 4.26 -2.58 -16.16
CA GLY A 201 5.35 -2.63 -17.13
C GLY A 201 5.22 -1.58 -18.23
N ASP A 202 4.44 -0.52 -17.98
CA ASP A 202 4.23 0.59 -18.90
C ASP A 202 5.41 1.59 -18.82
N LEU A 203 6.46 1.31 -19.59
CA LEU A 203 7.64 2.15 -19.64
C LEU A 203 7.36 3.59 -20.13
N PRO A 204 6.52 3.82 -21.16
CA PRO A 204 6.13 5.18 -21.54
C PRO A 204 5.42 5.94 -20.41
N GLY A 205 4.46 5.32 -19.74
CA GLY A 205 3.77 5.91 -18.59
C GLY A 205 4.71 6.19 -17.43
N TRP A 206 5.67 5.32 -17.18
CA TRP A 206 6.69 5.52 -16.16
C TRP A 206 7.61 6.72 -16.49
N GLN A 207 8.03 6.84 -17.74
CA GLN A 207 8.81 8.01 -18.21
C GLN A 207 7.98 9.30 -18.10
N GLN A 208 6.70 9.26 -18.45
CA GLN A 208 5.80 10.40 -18.31
C GLN A 208 5.69 10.85 -16.85
N ALA A 209 5.55 9.91 -15.90
CA ALA A 209 5.54 10.20 -14.47
C ALA A 209 6.80 10.96 -14.00
N TRP A 210 7.96 10.60 -14.53
CA TRP A 210 9.21 11.34 -14.27
C TRP A 210 9.20 12.76 -14.82
N HIS A 211 8.66 12.97 -16.02
CA HIS A 211 8.53 14.31 -16.58
C HIS A 211 7.56 15.18 -15.77
N GLU A 212 6.45 14.61 -15.32
CA GLU A 212 5.48 15.31 -14.48
C GLU A 212 6.10 15.71 -13.15
N PHE A 213 6.78 14.79 -12.48
CA PHE A 213 7.49 15.08 -11.24
C PHE A 213 8.59 16.12 -11.41
N ALA A 214 9.41 16.01 -12.44
CA ALA A 214 10.48 16.97 -12.72
C ALA A 214 9.90 18.38 -12.93
N GLY A 215 8.84 18.50 -13.75
CA GLY A 215 8.15 19.76 -13.95
C GLY A 215 7.51 20.32 -12.68
N TRP A 216 6.92 19.46 -11.84
CA TRP A 216 6.43 19.86 -10.54
C TRP A 216 7.57 20.35 -9.63
N PHE A 217 8.66 19.58 -9.56
CA PHE A 217 9.82 19.91 -8.73
C PHE A 217 10.45 21.25 -9.16
N GLU A 218 10.66 21.48 -10.44
CA GLU A 218 11.20 22.74 -10.98
C GLU A 218 10.33 23.95 -10.60
N ARG A 219 9.01 23.82 -10.72
CA ARG A 219 8.11 24.92 -10.37
C ARG A 219 8.08 25.23 -8.86
N ASN A 220 8.34 24.24 -8.02
CA ASN A 220 8.22 24.37 -6.57
C ASN A 220 9.57 24.44 -5.84
N ALA A 221 10.70 24.18 -6.50
CA ALA A 221 12.01 24.07 -5.88
C ALA A 221 12.42 25.29 -5.04
N ALA A 222 12.03 26.49 -5.46
CA ALA A 222 12.31 27.73 -4.72
C ALA A 222 11.47 27.87 -3.44
N ALA A 223 10.32 27.24 -3.37
CA ALA A 223 9.40 27.28 -2.23
C ALA A 223 9.60 26.12 -1.25
N LEU A 224 10.34 25.08 -1.65
CA LEU A 224 10.65 23.95 -0.78
C LEU A 224 11.59 24.38 0.33
N PRO A 225 11.29 24.03 1.60
CA PRO A 225 12.17 24.33 2.71
C PRO A 225 13.49 23.57 2.59
N ALA A 226 14.55 24.19 3.06
CA ALA A 226 15.89 23.58 3.09
C ALA A 226 16.26 23.25 4.55
N PRO A 227 16.97 22.15 4.81
CA PRO A 227 17.42 21.15 3.82
C PRO A 227 16.28 20.27 3.30
N LEU A 228 16.35 19.85 2.04
CA LEU A 228 15.44 18.87 1.45
C LEU A 228 16.06 17.48 1.54
N HIS A 229 15.33 16.54 2.14
CA HIS A 229 15.69 15.13 2.13
C HIS A 229 14.92 14.43 1.02
N LEU A 230 15.62 13.94 0.01
CA LEU A 230 15.06 13.15 -1.07
C LEU A 230 15.32 11.67 -0.78
N VAL A 231 14.26 10.89 -0.66
CA VAL A 231 14.33 9.44 -0.44
C VAL A 231 13.83 8.74 -1.69
N LEU A 232 14.72 8.06 -2.38
CA LEU A 232 14.40 7.24 -3.55
C LEU A 232 14.31 5.79 -3.10
N THR A 233 13.13 5.20 -3.25
CA THR A 233 12.88 3.81 -2.85
C THR A 233 12.89 2.90 -4.06
N GLY A 234 13.74 1.87 -4.02
CA GLY A 234 13.76 0.76 -4.98
C GLY A 234 13.20 -0.52 -4.35
N GLU A 235 13.29 -1.64 -5.08
CA GLU A 235 12.81 -2.94 -4.57
C GLU A 235 13.64 -3.46 -3.40
N ARG A 236 14.93 -3.24 -3.41
CA ARG A 236 15.91 -3.79 -2.45
C ARG A 236 16.79 -2.75 -1.81
N SER A 237 16.79 -1.54 -2.35
CA SER A 237 17.65 -0.45 -1.90
C SER A 237 16.85 0.81 -1.63
N LEU A 238 17.42 1.66 -0.80
CA LEU A 238 16.92 2.99 -0.50
C LEU A 238 18.09 3.94 -0.63
N VAL A 239 17.92 5.00 -1.41
CA VAL A 239 18.93 6.06 -1.56
C VAL A 239 18.37 7.32 -0.91
N GLU A 240 19.09 7.85 0.05
CA GLU A 240 18.78 9.10 0.71
C GLU A 240 19.76 10.19 0.30
N LEU A 241 19.25 11.28 -0.20
CA LEU A 241 20.02 12.45 -0.61
C LEU A 241 19.56 13.65 0.21
N GLN A 242 20.50 14.37 0.81
CA GLN A 242 20.26 15.64 1.43
C GLN A 242 20.68 16.77 0.50
N LEU A 243 19.70 17.58 0.09
CA LEU A 243 19.90 18.71 -0.79
C LEU A 243 19.89 20.01 0.02
N SER A 244 20.93 20.81 -0.13
CA SER A 244 21.06 22.13 0.47
C SER A 244 20.95 23.23 -0.59
N PRO A 245 20.64 24.47 -0.21
CA PRO A 245 20.56 25.59 -1.16
C PRO A 245 21.85 25.83 -1.94
N SER A 246 23.01 25.45 -1.37
CA SER A 246 24.32 25.57 -2.01
C SER A 246 24.55 24.55 -3.12
N ASP A 247 23.85 23.41 -3.10
CA ASP A 247 24.06 22.34 -4.08
C ASP A 247 23.64 22.74 -5.50
N ARG A 248 22.71 23.71 -5.62
CA ARG A 248 22.35 24.30 -6.92
C ARG A 248 23.54 24.96 -7.66
N TRP A 249 24.54 25.37 -6.92
CA TRP A 249 25.76 26.00 -7.48
C TRP A 249 26.86 24.98 -7.81
N ALA A 250 26.69 23.72 -7.34
CA ALA A 250 27.65 22.64 -7.50
C ALA A 250 27.45 21.89 -8.83
N PHE A 251 27.28 22.62 -9.95
CA PHE A 251 27.00 22.05 -11.28
C PHE A 251 28.11 21.07 -11.78
N TRP A 252 29.28 21.09 -11.17
CA TRP A 252 30.37 20.14 -11.42
C TRP A 252 30.20 18.80 -10.71
N ARG A 253 29.27 18.67 -9.74
CA ARG A 253 28.98 17.43 -9.00
C ARG A 253 27.92 16.56 -9.70
N ARG A 254 27.84 16.64 -11.01
CA ARG A 254 26.91 15.81 -11.78
C ARG A 254 27.36 14.35 -11.70
N ARG A 255 26.69 13.57 -10.84
CA ARG A 255 26.76 12.12 -10.88
C ARG A 255 25.53 11.61 -11.64
N PRO A 256 25.68 10.78 -12.69
CA PRO A 256 24.53 10.16 -13.33
C PRO A 256 23.77 9.31 -12.32
N LEU A 257 22.45 9.29 -12.39
CA LEU A 257 21.60 8.50 -11.51
C LEU A 257 21.97 7.01 -11.51
N ALA A 258 22.50 6.51 -12.63
CA ALA A 258 22.98 5.15 -12.76
C ALA A 258 24.07 4.79 -11.74
N GLU A 259 24.99 5.71 -11.43
CA GLU A 259 26.04 5.49 -10.43
C GLU A 259 25.49 5.37 -8.99
N LEU A 260 24.30 5.91 -8.73
CA LEU A 260 23.64 5.78 -7.41
C LEU A 260 22.94 4.44 -7.25
N ILE A 261 22.62 3.76 -8.36
CA ILE A 261 21.92 2.48 -8.38
C ILE A 261 22.90 1.29 -8.34
N GLU A 262 24.12 1.48 -8.86
CA GLU A 262 25.14 0.42 -8.96
C GLU A 262 25.95 0.18 -7.67
N THR A 263 25.73 0.95 -6.60
CA THR A 263 26.54 0.85 -5.37
C THR A 263 26.18 -0.31 -4.46
N ASP A 264 25.18 -1.16 -4.82
CA ASP A 264 24.75 -2.33 -4.04
C ASP A 264 24.77 -3.62 -4.87
N ALA A 265 25.88 -3.92 -5.53
CA ALA A 265 26.13 -5.22 -6.16
C ALA A 265 27.10 -6.06 -5.31
#